data_417acc3741f430aaa63c5b78a784f0e4
#
_entry.id   417acc3741f430aaa63c5b78a784f0e4
#
_cell.length_a   1.000
_cell.length_b   1.000
_cell.length_c   1.000
_cell.angle_alpha   90.00
_cell.angle_beta   90.00
_cell.angle_gamma   90.00
#
_symmetry.space_group_name_H-M   'P 1'
#
loop_
_entity.id
_entity.type
_entity.pdbx_description
1 polymer ?
#
loop_
_entity_poly.entity_id
_entity_poly.type
_entity_poly.pdbx_seq_one_letter_code
_entity_poly.pdbx_strand_id
1 'polypeptide(L)'
;MRWYHSQMTQYHIAINGFFWDKPTVGVGQYVHGLVTALATFPDLRITLYVPADTTPPTAPGGVTITRLRSPFSGRSKNMAKVMFEQLAIPAAARLDQVDLIHVPNFAPPLSSRIPVITTIPDLIPLKRPAYRGSLRVRAYTALVQRAARNSAQLLAISTTVADDAARLLGHARGDIDVTYLAADPIYQPDQSTDDIRTRYHLPASYIYYVGGHDERKNVSTVIRAYAALPSLLRQQYPLVIAGKAVGTNPVLFPDIDALIVQLGIAADIHRIEVTRDDNPAVYGGAACFVYPSCDEGFGLPPLEAMACRTAVIASHAACMPEVLGDAALLVDPFDISAWTDALTKVLSDAVLRESLVTAGSVRAAMYSYQRTAAATHAAYMRVIAGQRGQA
;
A
#
# COMPACT_ATOMS: atom_id res chain seq x y z
N MET A 1 12.72 31.80 -40.63
CA MET A 1 13.14 31.08 -39.43
C MET A 1 12.37 29.78 -39.33
N ARG A 2 13.00 28.64 -39.64
CA ARG A 2 12.40 27.29 -39.43
C ARG A 2 12.62 26.95 -37.99
N TRP A 3 11.54 26.89 -37.19
CA TRP A 3 11.57 26.33 -35.87
C TRP A 3 11.80 24.81 -35.98
N TYR A 4 13.00 24.34 -35.64
CA TYR A 4 13.25 22.93 -35.41
C TYR A 4 12.49 22.55 -34.12
N HIS A 5 11.30 21.96 -34.27
CA HIS A 5 10.76 21.12 -33.22
C HIS A 5 11.69 19.91 -33.15
N SER A 6 12.64 19.92 -32.24
CA SER A 6 13.28 18.72 -31.73
C SER A 6 12.17 17.84 -31.22
N GLN A 7 11.81 16.80 -31.98
CA GLN A 7 10.93 15.76 -31.46
C GLN A 7 11.68 15.15 -30.26
N MET A 8 11.23 15.45 -29.04
CA MET A 8 11.77 14.79 -27.86
C MET A 8 11.58 13.28 -28.04
N THR A 9 12.66 12.54 -27.92
CA THR A 9 12.62 11.07 -28.00
C THR A 9 11.74 10.58 -26.85
N GLN A 10 10.60 9.98 -27.18
CA GLN A 10 9.72 9.37 -26.18
C GLN A 10 10.13 7.92 -25.96
N TYR A 11 10.29 7.54 -24.69
CA TYR A 11 10.51 6.16 -24.26
C TYR A 11 9.19 5.46 -24.03
N HIS A 12 9.02 4.29 -24.61
CA HIS A 12 7.79 3.51 -24.47
C HIS A 12 7.88 2.55 -23.29
N ILE A 13 7.12 2.83 -22.25
CA ILE A 13 7.08 2.04 -21.02
C ILE A 13 5.78 1.22 -20.97
N ALA A 14 5.92 -0.10 -20.85
CA ALA A 14 4.80 -0.98 -20.53
C ALA A 14 4.70 -1.18 -19.03
N ILE A 15 3.52 -1.00 -18.46
CA ILE A 15 3.25 -1.20 -17.03
C ILE A 15 2.27 -2.35 -16.84
N ASN A 16 2.57 -3.29 -15.93
CA ASN A 16 1.64 -4.34 -15.52
C ASN A 16 0.48 -3.73 -14.72
N GLY A 17 -0.67 -3.63 -15.35
CA GLY A 17 -1.91 -3.08 -14.81
C GLY A 17 -2.85 -4.11 -14.18
N PHE A 18 -2.36 -5.26 -13.70
CA PHE A 18 -3.19 -6.30 -13.08
C PHE A 18 -4.05 -5.80 -11.91
N PHE A 19 -3.59 -4.78 -11.19
CA PHE A 19 -4.30 -4.16 -10.08
C PHE A 19 -5.00 -2.84 -10.44
N TRP A 20 -5.03 -2.46 -11.71
CA TRP A 20 -5.67 -1.23 -12.15
C TRP A 20 -7.19 -1.19 -11.90
N ASP A 21 -7.86 -2.34 -11.93
CA ASP A 21 -9.28 -2.49 -11.62
C ASP A 21 -9.59 -2.56 -10.11
N LYS A 22 -8.57 -2.39 -9.24
CA LYS A 22 -8.66 -2.56 -7.78
C LYS A 22 -8.09 -1.36 -7.02
N PRO A 23 -8.63 -0.15 -7.22
CA PRO A 23 -8.09 1.08 -6.61
C PRO A 23 -8.19 1.13 -5.09
N THR A 24 -8.93 0.22 -4.46
CA THR A 24 -9.12 0.15 -3.01
C THR A 24 -8.07 -0.69 -2.27
N VAL A 25 -7.25 -1.48 -2.98
CA VAL A 25 -6.16 -2.25 -2.37
C VAL A 25 -4.85 -1.48 -2.49
N GLY A 26 -3.93 -1.63 -1.52
CA GLY A 26 -2.69 -0.83 -1.46
C GLY A 26 -1.85 -0.84 -2.74
N VAL A 27 -1.68 -2.02 -3.39
CA VAL A 27 -0.97 -2.12 -4.70
C VAL A 27 -1.75 -1.38 -5.80
N GLY A 28 -3.09 -1.44 -5.78
CA GLY A 28 -3.93 -0.71 -6.73
C GLY A 28 -3.79 0.81 -6.55
N GLN A 29 -3.84 1.32 -5.32
CA GLN A 29 -3.59 2.73 -5.01
C GLN A 29 -2.21 3.18 -5.52
N TYR A 30 -1.18 2.38 -5.26
CA TYR A 30 0.18 2.63 -5.77
C TYR A 30 0.21 2.74 -7.28
N VAL A 31 -0.36 1.76 -8.00
CA VAL A 31 -0.37 1.75 -9.48
C VAL A 31 -1.10 2.98 -10.03
N HIS A 32 -2.25 3.33 -9.45
CA HIS A 32 -3.01 4.53 -9.84
C HIS A 32 -2.21 5.82 -9.63
N GLY A 33 -1.69 6.02 -8.43
CA GLY A 33 -0.91 7.21 -8.12
C GLY A 33 0.35 7.34 -8.96
N LEU A 34 1.10 6.24 -9.11
CA LEU A 34 2.32 6.19 -9.93
C LEU A 34 2.03 6.50 -11.41
N VAL A 35 1.07 5.79 -12.03
CA VAL A 35 0.74 5.96 -13.45
C VAL A 35 0.23 7.38 -13.73
N THR A 36 -0.61 7.91 -12.85
CA THR A 36 -1.11 9.30 -12.96
C THR A 36 0.04 10.31 -12.91
N ALA A 37 1.00 10.14 -12.02
CA ALA A 37 2.15 11.03 -11.92
C ALA A 37 3.14 10.83 -13.07
N LEU A 38 3.42 9.60 -13.51
CA LEU A 38 4.28 9.31 -14.66
C LEU A 38 3.72 9.87 -15.98
N ALA A 39 2.39 9.93 -16.14
CA ALA A 39 1.74 10.50 -17.32
C ALA A 39 2.06 11.99 -17.55
N THR A 40 2.60 12.69 -16.53
CA THR A 40 3.03 14.09 -16.65
C THR A 40 4.42 14.26 -17.26
N PHE A 41 5.19 13.16 -17.44
CA PHE A 41 6.53 13.20 -18.02
C PHE A 41 6.43 13.19 -19.56
N PRO A 42 6.86 14.26 -20.26
CA PRO A 42 6.65 14.39 -21.69
C PRO A 42 7.51 13.44 -22.56
N ASP A 43 8.59 12.91 -21.98
CA ASP A 43 9.50 11.95 -22.59
C ASP A 43 9.03 10.49 -22.43
N LEU A 44 7.88 10.25 -21.77
CA LEU A 44 7.31 8.92 -21.61
C LEU A 44 6.05 8.73 -22.46
N ARG A 45 5.97 7.57 -23.11
CA ARG A 45 4.75 6.98 -23.65
C ARG A 45 4.42 5.75 -22.83
N ILE A 46 3.26 5.74 -22.20
CA ILE A 46 2.88 4.67 -21.25
C ILE A 46 1.78 3.81 -21.86
N THR A 47 2.00 2.49 -21.85
CA THR A 47 0.97 1.48 -22.13
C THR A 47 0.74 0.65 -20.88
N LEU A 48 -0.50 0.68 -20.37
CA LEU A 48 -0.95 -0.10 -19.24
C LEU A 48 -1.57 -1.41 -19.75
N TYR A 49 -0.93 -2.54 -19.51
CA TYR A 49 -1.46 -3.85 -19.85
C TYR A 49 -2.38 -4.35 -18.75
N VAL A 50 -3.63 -4.65 -19.10
CA VAL A 50 -4.64 -5.16 -18.16
C VAL A 50 -5.22 -6.49 -18.66
N PRO A 51 -5.69 -7.38 -17.75
CA PRO A 51 -6.38 -8.59 -18.18
C PRO A 51 -7.64 -8.27 -18.99
N ALA A 52 -7.93 -9.05 -20.03
CA ALA A 52 -9.05 -8.78 -20.95
C ALA A 52 -10.43 -8.96 -20.28
N ASP A 53 -10.50 -9.73 -19.21
CA ASP A 53 -11.71 -10.06 -18.44
C ASP A 53 -11.99 -9.07 -17.30
N THR A 54 -11.26 -7.94 -17.24
CA THR A 54 -11.48 -6.86 -16.28
C THR A 54 -12.15 -5.66 -16.93
N THR A 55 -12.83 -4.84 -16.13
CA THR A 55 -13.36 -3.55 -16.55
C THR A 55 -12.53 -2.45 -15.87
N PRO A 56 -11.40 -2.05 -16.46
CA PRO A 56 -10.52 -1.08 -15.84
C PRO A 56 -11.17 0.31 -15.84
N PRO A 57 -10.93 1.12 -14.79
CA PRO A 57 -11.27 2.53 -14.82
C PRO A 57 -10.50 3.26 -15.93
N THR A 58 -10.96 4.46 -16.26
CA THR A 58 -10.33 5.33 -17.27
C THR A 58 -8.89 5.64 -16.87
N ALA A 59 -7.98 5.61 -17.86
CA ALA A 59 -6.60 6.03 -17.65
C ALA A 59 -6.47 7.57 -17.73
N PRO A 60 -5.43 8.13 -17.10
CA PRO A 60 -5.04 9.53 -17.29
C PRO A 60 -4.73 9.83 -18.78
N GLY A 61 -4.84 11.11 -19.16
CA GLY A 61 -4.43 11.54 -20.49
C GLY A 61 -2.99 11.14 -20.80
N GLY A 62 -2.71 10.67 -22.02
CA GLY A 62 -1.38 10.21 -22.43
C GLY A 62 -1.06 8.74 -22.09
N VAL A 63 -1.93 8.03 -21.38
CA VAL A 63 -1.78 6.61 -21.06
C VAL A 63 -2.72 5.75 -21.90
N THR A 64 -2.18 4.75 -22.58
CA THR A 64 -2.97 3.79 -23.38
C THR A 64 -3.26 2.55 -22.53
N ILE A 65 -4.53 2.10 -22.48
CA ILE A 65 -4.89 0.81 -21.88
C ILE A 65 -4.99 -0.24 -22.98
N THR A 66 -4.20 -1.31 -22.87
CA THR A 66 -4.24 -2.46 -23.77
C THR A 66 -4.71 -3.70 -22.99
N ARG A 67 -5.81 -4.29 -23.45
CA ARG A 67 -6.37 -5.52 -22.85
C ARG A 67 -5.72 -6.75 -23.43
N LEU A 68 -5.09 -7.55 -22.56
CA LEU A 68 -4.41 -8.78 -22.98
C LEU A 68 -5.21 -10.02 -22.60
N ARG A 69 -5.46 -10.89 -23.57
CA ARG A 69 -5.97 -12.24 -23.29
C ARG A 69 -4.82 -13.14 -22.90
N SER A 70 -5.02 -13.93 -21.85
CA SER A 70 -4.08 -14.97 -21.44
C SER A 70 -4.73 -16.35 -21.56
N PRO A 71 -3.98 -17.43 -21.78
CA PRO A 71 -4.51 -18.78 -21.59
C PRO A 71 -5.18 -18.92 -20.24
N PHE A 72 -6.29 -19.64 -20.16
CA PHE A 72 -7.11 -19.81 -18.96
C PHE A 72 -7.95 -18.61 -18.51
N SER A 73 -7.98 -17.47 -19.22
CA SER A 73 -8.96 -16.40 -19.00
C SER A 73 -10.38 -16.99 -18.99
N GLY A 74 -11.15 -16.65 -17.97
CA GLY A 74 -12.51 -17.19 -17.77
C GLY A 74 -12.60 -18.61 -17.20
N ARG A 75 -11.48 -19.35 -17.07
CA ARG A 75 -11.47 -20.73 -16.54
C ARG A 75 -10.84 -20.85 -15.15
N SER A 76 -9.73 -20.17 -14.91
CA SER A 76 -9.01 -20.21 -13.63
C SER A 76 -8.31 -18.88 -13.38
N LYS A 77 -8.82 -18.09 -12.42
CA LYS A 77 -8.25 -16.78 -12.07
C LYS A 77 -6.76 -16.84 -11.74
N ASN A 78 -6.32 -17.85 -10.98
CA ASN A 78 -4.91 -17.96 -10.58
C ASN A 78 -4.00 -18.33 -11.76
N MET A 79 -4.43 -19.27 -12.61
CA MET A 79 -3.64 -19.64 -13.81
C MET A 79 -3.64 -18.52 -14.84
N ALA A 80 -4.79 -17.83 -15.03
CA ALA A 80 -4.89 -16.68 -15.92
C ALA A 80 -3.92 -15.57 -15.48
N LYS A 81 -3.82 -15.31 -14.17
CA LYS A 81 -2.84 -14.35 -13.60
C LYS A 81 -1.41 -14.74 -13.95
N VAL A 82 -1.03 -15.99 -13.67
CA VAL A 82 0.34 -16.48 -13.97
C VAL A 82 0.66 -16.36 -15.46
N MET A 83 -0.27 -16.78 -16.33
CA MET A 83 -0.07 -16.70 -17.80
C MET A 83 -0.03 -15.26 -18.30
N PHE A 84 -0.82 -14.36 -17.71
CA PHE A 84 -0.78 -12.94 -17.99
C PHE A 84 0.60 -12.34 -17.68
N GLU A 85 1.12 -12.60 -16.48
CA GLU A 85 2.40 -12.09 -16.00
C GLU A 85 3.60 -12.72 -16.74
N GLN A 86 3.56 -14.04 -16.99
CA GLN A 86 4.71 -14.77 -17.51
C GLN A 86 4.78 -14.79 -19.03
N LEU A 87 3.65 -14.70 -19.76
CA LEU A 87 3.60 -14.86 -21.21
C LEU A 87 2.97 -13.65 -21.92
N ALA A 88 1.77 -13.22 -21.50
CA ALA A 88 1.03 -12.22 -22.26
C ALA A 88 1.73 -10.86 -22.23
N ILE A 89 2.20 -10.39 -21.09
CA ILE A 89 2.94 -9.12 -20.96
C ILE A 89 4.23 -9.14 -21.79
N PRO A 90 5.16 -10.10 -21.64
CA PRO A 90 6.39 -10.10 -22.44
C PRO A 90 6.14 -10.19 -23.96
N ALA A 91 5.12 -10.96 -24.38
CA ALA A 91 4.77 -11.09 -25.79
C ALA A 91 4.21 -9.78 -26.36
N ALA A 92 3.27 -9.13 -25.66
CA ALA A 92 2.70 -7.86 -26.07
C ALA A 92 3.77 -6.75 -26.08
N ALA A 93 4.59 -6.68 -25.04
CA ALA A 93 5.67 -5.70 -24.94
C ALA A 93 6.67 -5.80 -26.11
N ARG A 94 6.95 -7.03 -26.59
CA ARG A 94 7.80 -7.23 -27.76
C ARG A 94 7.10 -6.77 -29.05
N LEU A 95 5.80 -7.05 -29.22
CA LEU A 95 5.04 -6.62 -30.40
C LEU A 95 4.90 -5.10 -30.45
N ASP A 96 4.67 -4.48 -29.32
CA ASP A 96 4.53 -3.03 -29.18
C ASP A 96 5.88 -2.29 -29.18
N GLN A 97 7.00 -3.03 -29.24
CA GLN A 97 8.36 -2.49 -29.26
C GLN A 97 8.63 -1.53 -28.11
N VAL A 98 8.25 -1.93 -26.88
CA VAL A 98 8.48 -1.10 -25.70
C VAL A 98 9.96 -1.13 -25.30
N ASP A 99 10.46 -0.01 -24.74
CA ASP A 99 11.84 0.11 -24.27
C ASP A 99 12.03 -0.58 -22.91
N LEU A 100 10.97 -0.65 -22.09
CA LEU A 100 11.02 -1.18 -20.73
C LEU A 100 9.67 -1.70 -20.26
N ILE A 101 9.69 -2.78 -19.47
CA ILE A 101 8.52 -3.28 -18.74
C ILE A 101 8.67 -2.92 -17.26
N HIS A 102 7.68 -2.24 -16.68
CA HIS A 102 7.57 -2.05 -15.23
C HIS A 102 6.51 -2.96 -14.63
N VAL A 103 6.90 -3.73 -13.61
CA VAL A 103 6.00 -4.60 -12.84
C VAL A 103 5.87 -4.01 -11.43
N PRO A 104 4.79 -3.24 -11.14
CA PRO A 104 4.60 -2.53 -9.87
C PRO A 104 4.12 -3.43 -8.71
N ASN A 105 4.08 -4.70 -8.95
CA ASN A 105 3.80 -5.76 -7.97
C ASN A 105 4.88 -6.82 -8.06
N PHE A 106 5.20 -7.49 -6.97
CA PHE A 106 6.26 -8.50 -6.91
C PHE A 106 5.92 -9.75 -7.75
N ALA A 107 5.79 -9.59 -9.09
CA ALA A 107 5.39 -10.64 -10.03
C ALA A 107 6.01 -10.49 -11.44
N PRO A 108 7.34 -10.31 -11.56
CA PRO A 108 7.96 -10.18 -12.87
C PRO A 108 7.93 -11.46 -13.69
N PRO A 109 8.04 -11.40 -15.01
CA PRO A 109 8.22 -12.57 -15.85
C PRO A 109 9.60 -13.22 -15.61
N LEU A 110 9.65 -14.56 -15.65
CA LEU A 110 10.89 -15.32 -15.48
C LEU A 110 11.91 -15.02 -16.57
N SER A 111 11.44 -14.72 -17.78
CA SER A 111 12.26 -14.37 -18.92
C SER A 111 11.58 -13.28 -19.75
N SER A 112 12.37 -12.28 -20.13
CA SER A 112 11.99 -11.22 -21.07
C SER A 112 13.21 -10.79 -21.87
N ARG A 113 13.00 -10.47 -23.16
CA ARG A 113 14.04 -9.82 -24.00
C ARG A 113 14.10 -8.33 -23.78
N ILE A 114 13.05 -7.77 -23.18
CA ILE A 114 12.95 -6.36 -22.85
C ILE A 114 13.32 -6.24 -21.37
N PRO A 115 14.09 -5.22 -20.95
CA PRO A 115 14.46 -5.03 -19.57
C PRO A 115 13.21 -4.88 -18.68
N VAL A 116 13.26 -5.48 -17.49
CA VAL A 116 12.17 -5.45 -16.53
C VAL A 116 12.61 -4.73 -15.28
N ILE A 117 11.85 -3.73 -14.87
CA ILE A 117 11.92 -3.14 -13.53
C ILE A 117 10.80 -3.71 -12.68
N THR A 118 11.12 -4.12 -11.46
CA THR A 118 10.15 -4.70 -10.54
C THR A 118 10.09 -3.90 -9.25
N THR A 119 8.90 -3.40 -8.89
CA THR A 119 8.66 -2.85 -7.55
C THR A 119 8.21 -3.95 -6.59
N ILE A 120 8.83 -3.95 -5.43
CA ILE A 120 8.54 -4.87 -4.32
C ILE A 120 7.71 -4.12 -3.29
N PRO A 121 6.38 -4.40 -3.18
CA PRO A 121 5.53 -3.77 -2.17
C PRO A 121 5.73 -4.38 -0.78
N ASP A 122 5.98 -5.66 -0.70
CA ASP A 122 6.34 -6.40 0.52
C ASP A 122 6.93 -7.77 0.16
N LEU A 123 7.47 -8.43 1.18
CA LEU A 123 7.97 -9.80 1.10
C LEU A 123 7.37 -10.68 2.21
N ILE A 124 6.15 -10.34 2.66
CA ILE A 124 5.44 -11.04 3.74
C ILE A 124 5.38 -12.56 3.51
N PRO A 125 5.04 -13.08 2.31
CA PRO A 125 5.05 -14.54 2.09
C PRO A 125 6.44 -15.18 2.23
N LEU A 126 7.52 -14.44 2.03
CA LEU A 126 8.89 -14.93 2.23
C LEU A 126 9.31 -14.88 3.70
N LYS A 127 8.87 -13.86 4.44
CA LYS A 127 9.16 -13.64 5.86
C LYS A 127 8.32 -14.55 6.76
N ARG A 128 7.05 -14.75 6.43
CA ARG A 128 6.06 -15.44 7.26
C ARG A 128 5.54 -16.70 6.57
N PRO A 129 6.05 -17.89 6.91
CA PRO A 129 5.64 -19.16 6.25
C PRO A 129 4.15 -19.47 6.32
N ALA A 130 3.45 -19.02 7.38
CA ALA A 130 2.00 -19.20 7.52
C ALA A 130 1.20 -18.56 6.36
N TYR A 131 1.70 -17.48 5.76
CA TYR A 131 1.09 -16.80 4.60
C TYR A 131 1.38 -17.51 3.26
N ARG A 132 2.28 -18.48 3.20
CA ARG A 132 2.57 -19.24 1.97
C ARG A 132 1.47 -20.23 1.60
N GLY A 133 0.63 -20.64 2.57
CA GLY A 133 -0.54 -21.48 2.34
C GLY A 133 -0.22 -22.80 1.60
N SER A 134 -0.89 -23.01 0.46
CA SER A 134 -0.83 -24.26 -0.31
C SER A 134 0.48 -24.40 -1.10
N LEU A 135 0.77 -25.64 -1.57
CA LEU A 135 1.90 -25.94 -2.46
C LEU A 135 1.91 -25.07 -3.73
N ARG A 136 0.73 -24.72 -4.27
CA ARG A 136 0.60 -23.83 -5.43
C ARG A 136 1.11 -22.42 -5.13
N VAL A 137 0.78 -21.88 -3.95
CA VAL A 137 1.26 -20.57 -3.51
C VAL A 137 2.77 -20.62 -3.29
N ARG A 138 3.31 -21.69 -2.71
CA ARG A 138 4.76 -21.88 -2.53
C ARG A 138 5.49 -21.91 -3.87
N ALA A 139 4.96 -22.69 -4.84
CA ALA A 139 5.55 -22.78 -6.18
C ALA A 139 5.52 -21.41 -6.90
N TYR A 140 4.40 -20.69 -6.82
CA TYR A 140 4.29 -19.33 -7.37
C TYR A 140 5.28 -18.36 -6.69
N THR A 141 5.38 -18.39 -5.36
CA THR A 141 6.32 -17.56 -4.62
C THR A 141 7.78 -17.83 -5.03
N ALA A 142 8.15 -19.11 -5.20
CA ALA A 142 9.48 -19.51 -5.67
C ALA A 142 9.74 -19.03 -7.12
N LEU A 143 8.75 -19.13 -8.00
CA LEU A 143 8.81 -18.61 -9.37
C LEU A 143 9.10 -17.10 -9.37
N VAL A 144 8.30 -16.33 -8.64
CA VAL A 144 8.41 -14.88 -8.56
C VAL A 144 9.74 -14.44 -7.93
N GLN A 145 10.17 -15.13 -6.86
CA GLN A 145 11.46 -14.88 -6.24
C GLN A 145 12.62 -15.10 -7.21
N ARG A 146 12.59 -16.18 -8.01
CA ARG A 146 13.60 -16.43 -9.04
C ARG A 146 13.52 -15.38 -10.16
N ALA A 147 12.31 -15.02 -10.58
CA ALA A 147 12.11 -14.04 -11.64
C ALA A 147 12.60 -12.64 -11.24
N ALA A 148 12.39 -12.24 -9.99
CA ALA A 148 12.84 -10.96 -9.47
C ALA A 148 14.37 -10.82 -9.51
N ARG A 149 15.12 -11.92 -9.33
CA ARG A 149 16.57 -11.92 -9.45
C ARG A 149 17.06 -11.58 -10.86
N ASN A 150 16.24 -11.74 -11.87
CA ASN A 150 16.55 -11.42 -13.28
C ASN A 150 16.04 -10.03 -13.69
N SER A 151 15.44 -9.27 -12.78
CA SER A 151 15.03 -7.89 -13.06
C SER A 151 16.26 -7.01 -13.30
N ALA A 152 16.17 -6.12 -14.31
CA ALA A 152 17.23 -5.17 -14.60
C ALA A 152 17.44 -4.16 -13.47
N GLN A 153 16.36 -3.87 -12.72
CA GLN A 153 16.40 -3.03 -11.52
C GLN A 153 15.28 -3.47 -10.57
N LEU A 154 15.55 -3.45 -9.26
CA LEU A 154 14.55 -3.59 -8.22
C LEU A 154 14.25 -2.23 -7.61
N LEU A 155 12.97 -1.96 -7.39
CA LEU A 155 12.47 -0.84 -6.61
C LEU A 155 11.81 -1.38 -5.35
N ALA A 156 12.00 -0.73 -4.24
CA ALA A 156 11.36 -1.05 -2.97
C ALA A 156 10.57 0.16 -2.47
N ILE A 157 9.43 -0.08 -1.84
CA ILE A 157 8.55 1.02 -1.39
C ILE A 157 8.97 1.63 -0.04
N SER A 158 9.97 1.04 0.62
CA SER A 158 10.62 1.57 1.83
C SER A 158 12.04 1.01 1.95
N THR A 159 12.87 1.63 2.80
CA THR A 159 14.20 1.11 3.14
C THR A 159 14.11 -0.27 3.78
N THR A 160 13.13 -0.46 4.66
CA THR A 160 12.84 -1.76 5.29
C THR A 160 12.58 -2.86 4.26
N VAL A 161 11.78 -2.57 3.23
CA VAL A 161 11.52 -3.54 2.13
C VAL A 161 12.77 -3.76 1.29
N ALA A 162 13.58 -2.72 1.06
CA ALA A 162 14.84 -2.86 0.34
C ALA A 162 15.85 -3.75 1.08
N ASP A 163 15.94 -3.61 2.39
CA ASP A 163 16.81 -4.45 3.24
C ASP A 163 16.33 -5.91 3.25
N ASP A 164 15.01 -6.12 3.37
CA ASP A 164 14.40 -7.44 3.25
C ASP A 164 14.64 -8.07 1.87
N ALA A 165 14.53 -7.27 0.80
CA ALA A 165 14.77 -7.74 -0.57
C ALA A 165 16.24 -8.11 -0.78
N ALA A 166 17.19 -7.30 -0.32
CA ALA A 166 18.60 -7.62 -0.37
C ALA A 166 18.89 -8.96 0.31
N ARG A 167 18.39 -9.14 1.53
CA ARG A 167 18.59 -10.35 2.32
C ARG A 167 17.91 -11.60 1.72
N LEU A 168 16.65 -11.48 1.25
CA LEU A 168 15.84 -12.63 0.84
C LEU A 168 15.99 -12.98 -0.63
N LEU A 169 16.34 -12.02 -1.49
CA LEU A 169 16.53 -12.23 -2.92
C LEU A 169 18.01 -12.36 -3.31
N GLY A 170 18.93 -11.96 -2.42
CA GLY A 170 20.36 -12.04 -2.67
C GLY A 170 20.91 -10.96 -3.60
N HIS A 171 20.24 -9.79 -3.65
CA HIS A 171 20.75 -8.60 -4.33
C HIS A 171 21.64 -7.78 -3.40
N ALA A 172 22.63 -7.05 -3.97
CA ALA A 172 23.31 -6.04 -3.19
C ALA A 172 22.34 -4.92 -2.81
N ARG A 173 22.40 -4.45 -1.55
CA ARG A 173 21.45 -3.40 -1.07
C ARG A 173 21.52 -2.12 -1.92
N GLY A 174 22.74 -1.78 -2.39
CA GLY A 174 22.97 -0.62 -3.25
C GLY A 174 22.33 -0.70 -4.64
N ASP A 175 21.94 -1.90 -5.08
CA ASP A 175 21.28 -2.13 -6.37
C ASP A 175 19.75 -2.05 -6.27
N ILE A 176 19.21 -1.71 -5.10
CA ILE A 176 17.77 -1.59 -4.86
C ILE A 176 17.44 -0.14 -4.53
N ASP A 177 16.73 0.52 -5.44
CA ASP A 177 16.27 1.89 -5.22
C ASP A 177 15.03 1.91 -4.32
N VAL A 178 14.90 2.96 -3.51
CA VAL A 178 13.71 3.18 -2.68
C VAL A 178 12.83 4.24 -3.34
N THR A 179 11.59 3.85 -3.61
CA THR A 179 10.56 4.71 -4.18
C THR A 179 9.35 4.74 -3.24
N TYR A 180 9.38 5.67 -2.29
CA TYR A 180 8.32 5.78 -1.28
C TYR A 180 6.95 5.99 -1.91
N LEU A 181 5.91 5.44 -1.25
CA LEU A 181 4.52 5.70 -1.60
C LEU A 181 4.06 7.04 -1.05
N ALA A 182 2.82 7.40 -1.34
CA ALA A 182 2.13 8.57 -0.80
C ALA A 182 0.68 8.23 -0.49
N ALA A 183 0.06 8.99 0.39
CA ALA A 183 -1.39 8.97 0.52
C ALA A 183 -2.04 9.46 -0.79
N ASP A 184 -3.18 8.86 -1.13
CA ASP A 184 -3.96 9.31 -2.29
C ASP A 184 -4.46 10.75 -2.05
N PRO A 185 -4.51 11.61 -3.09
CA PRO A 185 -4.97 13.01 -2.96
C PRO A 185 -6.39 13.19 -2.42
N ILE A 186 -7.21 12.14 -2.34
CA ILE A 186 -8.52 12.21 -1.68
C ILE A 186 -8.37 12.40 -0.16
N TYR A 187 -7.25 11.93 0.44
CA TYR A 187 -6.96 12.11 1.85
C TYR A 187 -6.40 13.52 2.09
N GLN A 188 -7.26 14.40 2.50
CA GLN A 188 -6.95 15.80 2.79
C GLN A 188 -7.82 16.30 3.95
N PRO A 189 -7.40 17.37 4.65
CA PRO A 189 -8.15 17.93 5.76
C PRO A 189 -9.51 18.49 5.31
N ASP A 190 -10.35 18.76 6.31
CA ASP A 190 -11.59 19.51 6.18
C ASP A 190 -12.67 18.86 5.30
N GLN A 191 -12.72 17.54 5.24
CA GLN A 191 -13.86 16.82 4.71
C GLN A 191 -15.08 17.01 5.62
N SER A 192 -16.27 17.23 5.02
CA SER A 192 -17.51 17.31 5.80
C SER A 192 -17.74 15.99 6.54
N THR A 193 -17.76 16.06 7.88
CA THR A 193 -17.93 14.88 8.73
C THR A 193 -19.37 14.62 9.14
N ASP A 194 -20.29 15.61 9.03
CA ASP A 194 -21.65 15.49 9.58
C ASP A 194 -22.51 14.46 8.85
N ASP A 195 -22.49 14.47 7.51
CA ASP A 195 -23.20 13.47 6.70
C ASP A 195 -22.63 12.06 6.94
N ILE A 196 -21.30 11.96 7.06
CA ILE A 196 -20.59 10.71 7.30
C ILE A 196 -20.87 10.17 8.70
N ARG A 197 -20.91 11.04 9.71
CA ARG A 197 -21.31 10.66 11.08
C ARG A 197 -22.71 10.09 11.11
N THR A 198 -23.64 10.71 10.41
CA THR A 198 -25.03 10.24 10.31
C THR A 198 -25.11 8.91 9.58
N ARG A 199 -24.43 8.78 8.43
CA ARG A 199 -24.43 7.57 7.57
C ARG A 199 -23.89 6.34 8.28
N TYR A 200 -22.81 6.49 9.02
CA TYR A 200 -22.12 5.39 9.71
C TYR A 200 -22.42 5.32 11.21
N HIS A 201 -23.36 6.15 11.70
CA HIS A 201 -23.72 6.25 13.13
C HIS A 201 -22.49 6.45 14.03
N LEU A 202 -21.56 7.31 13.60
CA LEU A 202 -20.31 7.53 14.32
C LEU A 202 -20.55 8.36 15.59
N PRO A 203 -19.84 8.05 16.69
CA PRO A 203 -19.82 8.87 17.90
C PRO A 203 -19.29 10.28 17.62
N ALA A 204 -19.53 11.21 18.54
CA ALA A 204 -19.05 12.59 18.43
C ALA A 204 -17.51 12.67 18.35
N SER A 205 -16.82 11.80 19.07
CA SER A 205 -15.38 11.61 19.02
C SER A 205 -15.07 10.14 19.23
N TYR A 206 -14.05 9.61 18.58
CA TYR A 206 -13.75 8.17 18.60
C TYR A 206 -12.29 7.88 18.32
N ILE A 207 -11.84 6.69 18.72
CA ILE A 207 -10.58 6.09 18.24
C ILE A 207 -10.89 5.33 16.97
N TYR A 208 -10.05 5.45 15.93
CA TYR A 208 -10.30 4.80 14.66
C TYR A 208 -9.22 3.75 14.32
N TYR A 209 -9.66 2.61 13.82
CA TYR A 209 -8.86 1.58 13.17
C TYR A 209 -9.46 1.20 11.82
N VAL A 210 -8.65 1.11 10.78
CA VAL A 210 -9.04 0.54 9.49
C VAL A 210 -7.99 -0.45 8.99
N GLY A 211 -8.46 -1.61 8.55
CA GLY A 211 -7.59 -2.64 8.00
C GLY A 211 -8.17 -4.05 8.06
N GLY A 212 -7.42 -5.02 7.56
CA GLY A 212 -7.73 -6.43 7.73
C GLY A 212 -7.60 -6.87 9.19
N HIS A 213 -8.18 -8.02 9.52
CA HIS A 213 -8.11 -8.62 10.86
C HIS A 213 -7.15 -9.81 10.88
N ASP A 214 -6.20 -9.85 9.95
CA ASP A 214 -5.17 -10.88 10.00
C ASP A 214 -4.18 -10.65 11.15
N GLU A 215 -3.56 -11.75 11.64
CA GLU A 215 -2.66 -11.76 12.80
C GLU A 215 -1.59 -10.68 12.72
N ARG A 216 -1.07 -10.41 11.53
CA ARG A 216 -0.05 -9.39 11.29
C ARG A 216 -0.54 -7.97 11.57
N LYS A 217 -1.83 -7.70 11.33
CA LYS A 217 -2.44 -6.40 11.63
C LYS A 217 -2.64 -6.17 13.11
N ASN A 218 -2.61 -7.21 13.93
CA ASN A 218 -2.52 -7.20 15.37
C ASN A 218 -3.59 -6.34 16.10
N VAL A 219 -4.77 -6.21 15.51
CA VAL A 219 -5.86 -5.39 16.08
C VAL A 219 -6.28 -5.88 17.48
N SER A 220 -6.06 -7.17 17.78
CA SER A 220 -6.33 -7.75 19.10
C SER A 220 -5.57 -7.08 20.23
N THR A 221 -4.35 -6.60 20.00
CA THR A 221 -3.57 -5.83 20.99
C THR A 221 -4.24 -4.50 21.31
N VAL A 222 -4.70 -3.76 20.33
CA VAL A 222 -5.43 -2.49 20.54
C VAL A 222 -6.75 -2.73 21.24
N ILE A 223 -7.50 -3.79 20.91
CA ILE A 223 -8.76 -4.14 21.60
C ILE A 223 -8.49 -4.42 23.09
N ARG A 224 -7.43 -5.16 23.44
CA ARG A 224 -7.04 -5.41 24.83
C ARG A 224 -6.60 -4.15 25.57
N ALA A 225 -5.78 -3.31 24.90
CA ALA A 225 -5.35 -2.03 25.47
C ALA A 225 -6.53 -1.08 25.68
N TYR A 226 -7.46 -1.02 24.73
CA TYR A 226 -8.69 -0.25 24.84
C TYR A 226 -9.57 -0.73 26.01
N ALA A 227 -9.71 -2.05 26.20
CA ALA A 227 -10.45 -2.62 27.33
C ALA A 227 -9.87 -2.23 28.70
N ALA A 228 -8.55 -2.00 28.77
CA ALA A 228 -7.86 -1.58 29.97
C ALA A 228 -8.00 -0.08 30.29
N LEU A 229 -8.52 0.73 29.36
CA LEU A 229 -8.80 2.15 29.61
C LEU A 229 -9.87 2.34 30.70
N PRO A 230 -9.81 3.45 31.47
CA PRO A 230 -10.91 3.85 32.35
C PRO A 230 -12.24 3.91 31.60
N SER A 231 -13.31 3.45 32.24
CA SER A 231 -14.65 3.39 31.59
C SER A 231 -15.13 4.75 31.07
N LEU A 232 -14.82 5.84 31.76
CA LEU A 232 -15.15 7.20 31.32
C LEU A 232 -14.47 7.55 29.99
N LEU A 233 -13.21 7.16 29.79
CA LEU A 233 -12.53 7.39 28.51
C LEU A 233 -13.14 6.53 27.38
N ARG A 234 -13.49 5.27 27.66
CA ARG A 234 -14.14 4.42 26.66
C ARG A 234 -15.51 4.97 26.24
N GLN A 235 -16.29 5.48 27.18
CA GLN A 235 -17.59 6.10 26.88
C GLN A 235 -17.45 7.40 26.08
N GLN A 236 -16.42 8.20 26.37
CA GLN A 236 -16.14 9.44 25.66
C GLN A 236 -15.56 9.19 24.25
N TYR A 237 -14.74 8.14 24.09
CA TYR A 237 -14.03 7.78 22.88
C TYR A 237 -14.24 6.31 22.52
N PRO A 238 -15.41 5.93 22.01
CA PRO A 238 -15.66 4.57 21.52
C PRO A 238 -14.62 4.18 20.46
N LEU A 239 -14.30 2.88 20.36
CA LEU A 239 -13.40 2.37 19.34
C LEU A 239 -14.18 1.99 18.09
N VAL A 240 -13.94 2.68 16.99
CA VAL A 240 -14.50 2.42 15.66
C VAL A 240 -13.54 1.52 14.89
N ILE A 241 -14.01 0.35 14.49
CA ILE A 241 -13.23 -0.64 13.74
C ILE A 241 -13.84 -0.81 12.35
N ALA A 242 -13.10 -0.40 11.31
CA ALA A 242 -13.47 -0.61 9.92
C ALA A 242 -12.67 -1.78 9.32
N GLY A 243 -13.34 -2.55 8.45
CA GLY A 243 -12.76 -3.70 7.79
C GLY A 243 -13.23 -5.04 8.35
N LYS A 244 -12.74 -6.10 7.74
CA LYS A 244 -13.17 -7.47 8.03
C LYS A 244 -12.07 -8.50 7.87
N ALA A 245 -12.27 -9.68 8.45
CA ALA A 245 -11.46 -10.85 8.15
C ALA A 245 -11.66 -11.30 6.71
N VAL A 246 -10.58 -11.59 6.00
CA VAL A 246 -10.61 -12.02 4.58
C VAL A 246 -10.41 -13.54 4.43
N GLY A 247 -10.22 -14.25 5.53
CA GLY A 247 -9.96 -15.69 5.56
C GLY A 247 -10.62 -16.39 6.74
N THR A 248 -10.61 -17.73 6.67
CA THR A 248 -11.24 -18.61 7.67
C THR A 248 -10.24 -19.35 8.55
N ASN A 249 -8.92 -19.20 8.33
CA ASN A 249 -7.91 -19.83 9.18
C ASN A 249 -7.80 -19.07 10.50
N PRO A 250 -8.19 -19.65 11.65
CA PRO A 250 -8.23 -18.93 12.93
C PRO A 250 -6.85 -18.52 13.46
N VAL A 251 -5.78 -19.16 12.99
CA VAL A 251 -4.40 -18.77 13.34
C VAL A 251 -4.02 -17.46 12.64
N LEU A 252 -4.44 -17.28 11.38
CA LEU A 252 -4.16 -16.08 10.61
C LEU A 252 -5.21 -14.99 10.78
N PHE A 253 -6.44 -15.35 11.13
CA PHE A 253 -7.57 -14.42 11.31
C PHE A 253 -8.22 -14.68 12.67
N PRO A 254 -7.66 -14.10 13.75
CA PRO A 254 -8.23 -14.21 15.10
C PRO A 254 -9.67 -13.66 15.10
N ASP A 255 -10.52 -14.33 15.89
CA ASP A 255 -11.91 -13.89 16.12
C ASP A 255 -11.91 -12.71 17.10
N ILE A 256 -11.89 -11.50 16.53
CA ILE A 256 -11.90 -10.27 17.33
C ILE A 256 -13.27 -10.00 17.96
N ASP A 257 -14.36 -10.51 17.39
CA ASP A 257 -15.71 -10.31 17.94
C ASP A 257 -15.89 -11.16 19.20
N ALA A 258 -15.40 -12.41 19.19
CA ALA A 258 -15.32 -13.23 20.40
C ALA A 258 -14.45 -12.57 21.48
N LEU A 259 -13.32 -11.96 21.11
CA LEU A 259 -12.46 -11.22 22.03
C LEU A 259 -13.18 -10.02 22.67
N ILE A 260 -13.92 -9.23 21.87
CA ILE A 260 -14.69 -8.07 22.32
C ILE A 260 -15.74 -8.50 23.37
N VAL A 261 -16.47 -9.59 23.09
CA VAL A 261 -17.46 -10.15 24.02
C VAL A 261 -16.79 -10.66 25.32
N GLN A 262 -15.67 -11.38 25.19
CA GLN A 262 -14.92 -11.89 26.36
C GLN A 262 -14.43 -10.78 27.26
N LEU A 263 -14.05 -9.62 26.71
CA LEU A 263 -13.58 -8.46 27.47
C LEU A 263 -14.73 -7.58 28.02
N GLY A 264 -15.99 -7.86 27.66
CA GLY A 264 -17.16 -7.13 28.16
C GLY A 264 -17.26 -5.69 27.64
N ILE A 265 -16.68 -5.37 26.47
CA ILE A 265 -16.60 -4.02 25.92
C ILE A 265 -17.44 -3.84 24.65
N ALA A 266 -18.37 -4.75 24.37
CA ALA A 266 -19.16 -4.70 23.13
C ALA A 266 -19.96 -3.40 22.95
N ALA A 267 -20.42 -2.79 24.05
CA ALA A 267 -21.13 -1.52 24.02
C ALA A 267 -20.26 -0.31 23.62
N ASP A 268 -18.93 -0.42 23.78
CA ASP A 268 -17.96 0.64 23.51
C ASP A 268 -17.32 0.50 22.10
N ILE A 269 -17.71 -0.53 21.32
CA ILE A 269 -17.14 -0.84 20.00
C ILE A 269 -18.16 -0.60 18.90
N HIS A 270 -17.75 0.17 17.87
CA HIS A 270 -18.54 0.38 16.66
C HIS A 270 -17.89 -0.30 15.47
N ARG A 271 -18.59 -1.25 14.84
CA ARG A 271 -18.14 -1.93 13.63
C ARG A 271 -18.76 -1.27 12.40
N ILE A 272 -17.92 -0.84 11.45
CA ILE A 272 -18.38 -0.20 10.21
C ILE A 272 -17.73 -0.82 8.97
N GLU A 273 -18.41 -0.73 7.84
CA GLU A 273 -17.83 -0.92 6.51
C GLU A 273 -17.83 0.43 5.80
N VAL A 274 -16.66 1.05 5.68
CA VAL A 274 -16.51 2.38 5.09
C VAL A 274 -16.09 2.27 3.62
N THR A 275 -16.66 3.13 2.76
CA THR A 275 -16.21 3.26 1.38
C THR A 275 -14.90 4.02 1.31
N ARG A 276 -14.16 3.87 0.19
CA ARG A 276 -12.92 4.61 -0.02
C ARG A 276 -13.14 6.12 0.02
N ASP A 277 -14.21 6.59 -0.58
CA ASP A 277 -14.50 8.03 -0.72
C ASP A 277 -14.96 8.67 0.58
N ASP A 278 -15.60 7.89 1.47
CA ASP A 278 -16.04 8.37 2.79
C ASP A 278 -14.92 8.28 3.86
N ASN A 279 -13.90 7.46 3.62
CA ASN A 279 -12.84 7.18 4.60
C ASN A 279 -12.04 8.42 5.04
N PRO A 280 -11.74 9.42 4.18
CA PRO A 280 -11.09 10.65 4.61
C PRO A 280 -11.86 11.39 5.71
N ALA A 281 -13.19 11.48 5.61
CA ALA A 281 -14.01 12.12 6.63
C ALA A 281 -14.08 11.28 7.92
N VAL A 282 -14.03 9.95 7.83
CA VAL A 282 -13.92 9.08 9.02
C VAL A 282 -12.58 9.26 9.72
N TYR A 283 -11.48 9.40 9.00
CA TYR A 283 -10.20 9.77 9.60
C TYR A 283 -10.30 11.12 10.30
N GLY A 284 -10.74 12.18 9.58
CA GLY A 284 -10.78 13.55 10.09
C GLY A 284 -11.69 13.74 11.32
N GLY A 285 -12.71 12.89 11.50
CA GLY A 285 -13.60 12.89 12.67
C GLY A 285 -13.05 12.14 13.89
N ALA A 286 -11.94 11.40 13.75
CA ALA A 286 -11.37 10.61 14.84
C ALA A 286 -10.50 11.47 15.78
N ALA A 287 -10.56 11.20 17.08
CA ALA A 287 -9.64 11.78 18.05
C ALA A 287 -8.20 11.28 17.84
N CYS A 288 -8.06 10.01 17.47
CA CYS A 288 -6.80 9.45 17.02
C CYS A 288 -7.04 8.20 16.16
N PHE A 289 -6.04 7.90 15.34
CA PHE A 289 -5.95 6.68 14.55
C PHE A 289 -4.95 5.72 15.17
N VAL A 290 -5.28 4.44 15.23
CA VAL A 290 -4.41 3.40 15.80
C VAL A 290 -4.02 2.37 14.75
N TYR A 291 -2.73 2.02 14.68
CA TYR A 291 -2.21 1.09 13.69
C TYR A 291 -1.18 0.13 14.29
N PRO A 292 -1.64 -0.99 14.91
CA PRO A 292 -0.79 -1.91 15.66
C PRO A 292 -0.05 -2.95 14.79
N SER A 293 0.00 -2.78 13.48
CA SER A 293 0.54 -3.78 12.56
C SER A 293 1.99 -4.15 12.86
N CYS A 294 2.29 -5.46 12.90
CA CYS A 294 3.62 -5.98 13.19
C CYS A 294 4.53 -6.05 11.95
N ASP A 295 3.97 -5.98 10.75
CA ASP A 295 4.75 -6.15 9.51
C ASP A 295 4.03 -5.49 8.33
N GLU A 296 4.63 -4.48 7.75
CA GLU A 296 4.13 -3.71 6.62
C GLU A 296 5.26 -3.38 5.66
N GLY A 297 4.91 -3.18 4.40
CA GLY A 297 5.85 -2.67 3.42
C GLY A 297 6.02 -1.14 3.48
N PHE A 298 4.94 -0.39 3.81
CA PHE A 298 4.99 1.08 3.89
C PHE A 298 4.11 1.68 4.99
N GLY A 299 2.84 1.27 5.09
CA GLY A 299 1.91 1.84 6.07
C GLY A 299 1.13 3.04 5.51
N LEU A 300 0.41 2.84 4.41
CA LEU A 300 -0.47 3.88 3.86
C LEU A 300 -1.52 4.37 4.86
N PRO A 301 -2.24 3.52 5.64
CA PRO A 301 -3.29 3.98 6.53
C PRO A 301 -2.85 5.02 7.57
N PRO A 302 -1.71 4.89 8.28
CA PRO A 302 -1.22 5.95 9.16
C PRO A 302 -0.91 7.25 8.42
N LEU A 303 -0.37 7.16 7.21
CA LEU A 303 -0.05 8.34 6.40
C LEU A 303 -1.32 9.03 5.88
N GLU A 304 -2.36 8.25 5.54
CA GLU A 304 -3.70 8.73 5.19
C GLU A 304 -4.33 9.49 6.36
N ALA A 305 -4.24 8.91 7.58
CA ALA A 305 -4.70 9.57 8.81
C ALA A 305 -4.00 10.91 9.06
N MET A 306 -2.67 10.95 8.91
CA MET A 306 -1.88 12.17 9.02
C MET A 306 -2.28 13.22 7.98
N ALA A 307 -2.54 12.82 6.74
CA ALA A 307 -3.02 13.69 5.66
C ALA A 307 -4.41 14.29 5.98
N CYS A 308 -5.26 13.53 6.69
CA CYS A 308 -6.56 13.98 7.19
C CYS A 308 -6.51 14.72 8.54
N ARG A 309 -5.32 15.12 9.01
CA ARG A 309 -5.13 15.82 10.30
C ARG A 309 -5.56 15.02 11.52
N THR A 310 -5.31 13.73 11.52
CA THR A 310 -5.62 12.83 12.64
C THR A 310 -4.34 12.44 13.37
N ALA A 311 -4.32 12.54 14.70
CA ALA A 311 -3.21 12.07 15.51
C ALA A 311 -3.03 10.56 15.37
N VAL A 312 -1.79 10.08 15.27
CA VAL A 312 -1.48 8.66 15.00
C VAL A 312 -0.74 8.02 16.17
N ILE A 313 -1.22 6.84 16.57
CA ILE A 313 -0.49 5.90 17.42
C ILE A 313 -0.25 4.64 16.58
N ALA A 314 1.01 4.27 16.35
CA ALA A 314 1.37 3.14 15.51
C ALA A 314 2.39 2.21 16.19
N SER A 315 2.53 1.00 15.67
CA SER A 315 3.55 0.08 16.15
C SER A 315 4.96 0.57 15.85
N HIS A 316 5.89 0.35 16.75
CA HIS A 316 7.33 0.52 16.53
C HIS A 316 7.89 -0.74 15.84
N ALA A 317 7.37 -1.06 14.63
CA ALA A 317 7.75 -2.26 13.89
C ALA A 317 7.83 -2.00 12.39
N ALA A 318 8.61 -2.83 11.69
CA ALA A 318 8.80 -2.79 10.25
C ALA A 318 9.13 -1.36 9.75
N CYS A 319 8.42 -0.88 8.74
CA CYS A 319 8.66 0.45 8.15
C CYS A 319 8.04 1.62 8.93
N MET A 320 7.29 1.40 10.02
CA MET A 320 6.60 2.48 10.74
C MET A 320 7.55 3.57 11.26
N PRO A 321 8.70 3.24 11.93
CA PRO A 321 9.65 4.27 12.36
C PRO A 321 10.21 5.10 11.20
N GLU A 322 10.50 4.44 10.07
CA GLU A 322 10.98 5.09 8.85
C GLU A 322 9.94 6.05 8.25
N VAL A 323 8.69 5.57 8.12
CA VAL A 323 7.63 6.32 7.43
C VAL A 323 7.05 7.42 8.30
N LEU A 324 6.84 7.17 9.60
CA LEU A 324 6.14 8.10 10.47
C LEU A 324 7.09 9.03 11.26
N GLY A 325 8.32 8.58 11.54
CA GLY A 325 9.28 9.34 12.35
C GLY A 325 8.68 9.76 13.70
N ASP A 326 8.96 10.97 14.13
CA ASP A 326 8.48 11.55 15.39
C ASP A 326 7.05 12.15 15.28
N ALA A 327 6.38 11.96 14.13
CA ALA A 327 5.04 12.50 13.90
C ALA A 327 3.91 11.57 14.42
N ALA A 328 4.27 10.45 15.03
CA ALA A 328 3.35 9.50 15.67
C ALA A 328 3.90 9.04 17.01
N LEU A 329 3.02 8.58 17.91
CA LEU A 329 3.49 7.79 19.05
C LEU A 329 3.74 6.36 18.59
N LEU A 330 5.00 5.92 18.67
CA LEU A 330 5.42 4.57 18.29
C LEU A 330 5.51 3.67 19.52
N VAL A 331 4.80 2.53 19.48
CA VAL A 331 4.61 1.61 20.60
C VAL A 331 5.03 0.19 20.19
N ASP A 332 5.65 -0.56 21.08
CA ASP A 332 5.89 -1.99 20.84
C ASP A 332 4.57 -2.68 20.48
N PRO A 333 4.47 -3.38 19.36
CA PRO A 333 3.21 -3.97 18.89
C PRO A 333 2.58 -4.98 19.86
N PHE A 334 3.35 -5.54 20.79
CA PHE A 334 2.89 -6.57 21.72
C PHE A 334 2.75 -6.09 23.17
N ASP A 335 3.15 -4.86 23.48
CA ASP A 335 3.04 -4.28 24.83
C ASP A 335 1.68 -3.60 25.03
N ILE A 336 0.71 -4.36 25.55
CA ILE A 336 -0.66 -3.88 25.83
C ILE A 336 -0.64 -2.68 26.80
N SER A 337 0.25 -2.67 27.81
CA SER A 337 0.34 -1.58 28.78
C SER A 337 0.79 -0.28 28.09
N ALA A 338 1.84 -0.35 27.27
CA ALA A 338 2.33 0.80 26.52
C ALA A 338 1.28 1.35 25.55
N TRP A 339 0.46 0.48 24.92
CA TRP A 339 -0.67 0.92 24.08
C TRP A 339 -1.76 1.60 24.92
N THR A 340 -2.07 1.08 26.12
CA THR A 340 -3.04 1.71 27.04
C THR A 340 -2.56 3.09 27.48
N ASP A 341 -1.27 3.22 27.81
CA ASP A 341 -0.66 4.49 28.22
C ASP A 341 -0.65 5.51 27.05
N ALA A 342 -0.30 5.07 25.84
CA ALA A 342 -0.30 5.91 24.66
C ALA A 342 -1.71 6.41 24.32
N LEU A 343 -2.71 5.53 24.37
CA LEU A 343 -4.13 5.90 24.21
C LEU A 343 -4.54 6.90 25.27
N THR A 344 -4.25 6.63 26.54
CA THR A 344 -4.59 7.52 27.67
C THR A 344 -3.99 8.91 27.47
N LYS A 345 -2.71 9.00 27.11
CA LYS A 345 -2.01 10.27 26.85
C LYS A 345 -2.68 11.06 25.73
N VAL A 346 -2.88 10.45 24.55
CA VAL A 346 -3.45 11.15 23.39
C VAL A 346 -4.89 11.58 23.63
N LEU A 347 -5.68 10.79 24.35
CA LEU A 347 -7.08 11.11 24.65
C LEU A 347 -7.24 12.18 25.73
N SER A 348 -6.34 12.23 26.72
CA SER A 348 -6.41 13.16 27.85
C SER A 348 -5.64 14.47 27.63
N ASP A 349 -4.65 14.50 26.73
CA ASP A 349 -3.79 15.65 26.47
C ASP A 349 -4.06 16.25 25.08
N ALA A 350 -4.87 17.30 25.05
CA ALA A 350 -5.22 17.99 23.81
C ALA A 350 -4.00 18.70 23.16
N VAL A 351 -3.02 19.15 23.96
CA VAL A 351 -1.81 19.82 23.45
C VAL A 351 -0.93 18.80 22.74
N LEU A 352 -0.70 17.63 23.35
CA LEU A 352 0.01 16.53 22.70
C LEU A 352 -0.69 16.10 21.44
N ARG A 353 -2.01 15.92 21.46
CA ARG A 353 -2.79 15.51 20.31
C ARG A 353 -2.62 16.49 19.14
N GLU A 354 -2.74 17.81 19.39
CA GLU A 354 -2.58 18.82 18.34
C GLU A 354 -1.12 18.91 17.84
N SER A 355 -0.13 18.67 18.68
CA SER A 355 1.26 18.59 18.25
C SER A 355 1.50 17.41 17.29
N LEU A 356 0.90 16.24 17.56
CA LEU A 356 0.95 15.09 16.68
C LEU A 356 0.22 15.33 15.35
N VAL A 357 -0.93 16.01 15.38
CA VAL A 357 -1.66 16.42 14.16
C VAL A 357 -0.81 17.34 13.29
N THR A 358 -0.18 18.33 13.89
CA THR A 358 0.67 19.28 13.17
C THR A 358 1.89 18.58 12.57
N ALA A 359 2.61 17.79 13.37
CA ALA A 359 3.76 17.02 12.91
C ALA A 359 3.37 16.00 11.82
N GLY A 360 2.22 15.32 12.00
CA GLY A 360 1.67 14.37 11.04
C GLY A 360 1.37 15.00 9.69
N SER A 361 0.75 16.18 9.67
CA SER A 361 0.46 16.89 8.43
C SER A 361 1.74 17.27 7.67
N VAL A 362 2.77 17.75 8.38
CA VAL A 362 4.08 18.02 7.78
C VAL A 362 4.71 16.73 7.25
N ARG A 363 4.64 15.65 8.01
CA ARG A 363 5.20 14.35 7.63
C ARG A 363 4.52 13.78 6.38
N ALA A 364 3.19 13.81 6.31
CA ALA A 364 2.42 13.35 5.15
C ALA A 364 2.78 14.14 3.89
N ALA A 365 2.97 15.44 3.99
CA ALA A 365 3.36 16.30 2.86
C ALA A 365 4.77 16.02 2.30
N MET A 366 5.62 15.30 3.03
CA MET A 366 6.94 14.88 2.52
C MET A 366 6.82 13.77 1.45
N TYR A 367 5.69 13.07 1.40
CA TYR A 367 5.42 11.99 0.46
C TYR A 367 4.45 12.46 -0.62
N SER A 368 4.81 12.26 -1.89
CA SER A 368 3.92 12.55 -3.01
C SER A 368 4.18 11.60 -4.17
N TYR A 369 3.14 11.29 -4.94
CA TYR A 369 3.29 10.46 -6.13
C TYR A 369 4.16 11.13 -7.19
N GLN A 370 4.31 12.45 -7.20
CA GLN A 370 5.26 13.16 -8.05
C GLN A 370 6.71 12.79 -7.70
N ARG A 371 7.05 12.71 -6.42
CA ARG A 371 8.37 12.25 -5.96
C ARG A 371 8.59 10.77 -6.26
N THR A 372 7.57 9.92 -6.03
CA THR A 372 7.61 8.50 -6.40
C THR A 372 7.87 8.33 -7.90
N ALA A 373 7.14 9.08 -8.74
CA ALA A 373 7.29 9.03 -10.19
C ALA A 373 8.65 9.56 -10.66
N ALA A 374 9.16 10.64 -10.05
CA ALA A 374 10.49 11.16 -10.38
C ALA A 374 11.61 10.15 -10.07
N ALA A 375 11.56 9.48 -8.93
CA ALA A 375 12.51 8.43 -8.57
C ALA A 375 12.38 7.21 -9.50
N THR A 376 11.15 6.82 -9.84
CA THR A 376 10.87 5.72 -10.78
C THR A 376 11.35 6.05 -12.19
N HIS A 377 11.08 7.27 -12.67
CA HIS A 377 11.56 7.76 -13.97
C HIS A 377 13.10 7.74 -14.05
N ALA A 378 13.79 8.20 -13.00
CA ALA A 378 15.25 8.14 -12.94
C ALA A 378 15.77 6.69 -13.05
N ALA A 379 15.09 5.71 -12.44
CA ALA A 379 15.42 4.31 -12.59
C ALA A 379 15.18 3.81 -14.03
N TYR A 380 14.09 4.22 -14.69
CA TYR A 380 13.85 3.89 -16.09
C TYR A 380 15.00 4.39 -16.99
N MET A 381 15.38 5.65 -16.81
CA MET A 381 16.43 6.26 -17.65
C MET A 381 17.78 5.56 -17.44
N ARG A 382 18.14 5.17 -16.23
CA ARG A 382 19.38 4.41 -15.98
C ARG A 382 19.39 3.06 -16.69
N VAL A 383 18.29 2.31 -16.60
CA VAL A 383 18.17 0.99 -17.22
C VAL A 383 18.22 1.09 -18.74
N ILE A 384 17.50 2.04 -19.35
CA ILE A 384 17.45 2.24 -20.79
C ILE A 384 18.82 2.71 -21.32
N ALA A 385 19.50 3.63 -20.63
CA ALA A 385 20.83 4.09 -21.02
C ALA A 385 21.88 2.98 -20.95
N GLY A 386 21.82 2.14 -19.91
CA GLY A 386 22.73 0.99 -19.74
C GLY A 386 22.61 -0.03 -20.88
N GLN A 387 21.43 -0.22 -21.46
CA GLN A 387 21.20 -1.11 -22.60
C GLN A 387 21.78 -0.54 -23.91
N ARG A 388 21.64 0.77 -24.12
CA ARG A 388 22.16 1.42 -25.34
C ARG A 388 23.70 1.52 -25.35
N GLY A 389 24.34 1.47 -24.20
CA GLY A 389 25.81 1.42 -24.08
C GLY A 389 26.41 0.02 -24.30
N GLN A 390 25.57 -1.03 -24.36
CA GLN A 390 25.99 -2.42 -24.56
C GLN A 390 25.63 -2.95 -25.96
N ALA A 391 24.86 -2.22 -26.74
CA ALA A 391 24.49 -2.53 -28.13
C ALA A 391 25.41 -1.80 -29.13
#